data_e05b75e8f84f21437ceae9c6ae172832
#
_entry.id   e05b75e8f84f21437ceae9c6ae172832
#
_cell.length_a   1.000
_cell.length_b   1.000
_cell.length_c   1.000
_cell.angle_alpha   90.00
_cell.angle_beta   90.00
_cell.angle_gamma   90.00
#
_symmetry.space_group_name_H-M   'P 1'
#
loop_
_entity.id
_entity.type
_entity.pdbx_description
1 polymer ?
#
loop_
_entity_poly.entity_id
_entity_poly.type
_entity_poly.pdbx_seq_one_letter_code
_entity_poly.pdbx_strand_id
1 'polypeptide(L)'
;MEIIAEVTPVRDRAKLLKKLETLKPLVNRIDIPEAPGGKPTAHALAVGALAKQMGFEPIVHIRLLDVNKTGLKSLLGGAYLLDIREVVVLQGDPPAEGRPVGDVSTEEAVAEAKKIGLKVGALLSLKRDYRRRIEALGADFYLALHLTDVRQLEGLPPVVYPYVMVKTNNNSVLIERLKQTAVNPQKALELIRALEGVAPGVVVSVPGDFDTLLSLLNQIKKS
;
A
#
# COMPACT_ATOMS: atom_id res chain seq x y z
N MET A 1 15.79 -7.94 -4.33
CA MET A 1 14.47 -7.68 -3.70
C MET A 1 13.85 -6.42 -4.30
N GLU A 2 12.56 -6.41 -4.59
CA GLU A 2 11.86 -5.24 -5.15
C GLU A 2 11.58 -4.18 -4.07
N ILE A 3 11.76 -2.91 -4.42
CA ILE A 3 11.44 -1.78 -3.53
C ILE A 3 10.20 -1.06 -4.09
N ILE A 4 9.16 -0.97 -3.28
CA ILE A 4 7.90 -0.31 -3.58
C ILE A 4 7.79 0.92 -2.69
N ALA A 5 7.62 2.10 -3.27
CA ALA A 5 7.45 3.33 -2.48
C ALA A 5 5.97 3.63 -2.25
N GLU A 6 5.58 3.89 -1.00
CA GLU A 6 4.24 4.40 -0.74
C GLU A 6 4.13 5.87 -1.15
N VAL A 7 3.09 6.19 -1.93
CA VAL A 7 2.77 7.56 -2.36
C VAL A 7 1.39 7.94 -1.84
N THR A 8 1.35 8.65 -0.73
CA THR A 8 0.09 9.19 -0.20
C THR A 8 -0.53 10.19 -1.17
N PRO A 9 -1.81 10.01 -1.57
CA PRO A 9 -2.51 10.91 -2.49
C PRO A 9 -2.56 12.34 -1.97
N VAL A 10 -2.31 13.30 -2.87
CA VAL A 10 -2.43 14.74 -2.62
C VAL A 10 -3.34 15.37 -3.66
N ARG A 11 -4.09 16.43 -3.30
CA ARG A 11 -5.02 17.14 -4.21
C ARG A 11 -4.32 18.06 -5.21
N ASP A 12 -3.14 18.54 -4.86
CA ASP A 12 -2.33 19.40 -5.73
C ASP A 12 -1.65 18.55 -6.83
N ARG A 13 -2.10 18.71 -8.06
CA ARG A 13 -1.59 17.97 -9.22
C ARG A 13 -0.11 18.25 -9.49
N ALA A 14 0.33 19.50 -9.40
CA ALA A 14 1.72 19.87 -9.68
C ALA A 14 2.66 19.26 -8.63
N LYS A 15 2.26 19.31 -7.36
CA LYS A 15 2.98 18.67 -6.25
C LYS A 15 3.05 17.15 -6.42
N LEU A 16 1.96 16.51 -6.86
CA LEU A 16 1.94 15.07 -7.13
C LEU A 16 2.92 14.70 -8.25
N LEU A 17 2.81 15.37 -9.40
CA LEU A 17 3.68 15.09 -10.55
C LEU A 17 5.16 15.26 -10.20
N LYS A 18 5.52 16.34 -9.49
CA LYS A 18 6.90 16.55 -9.02
C LYS A 18 7.39 15.39 -8.13
N LYS A 19 6.54 14.88 -7.22
CA LYS A 19 6.89 13.71 -6.41
C LYS A 19 7.15 12.48 -7.27
N LEU A 20 6.28 12.20 -8.23
CA LEU A 20 6.41 11.07 -9.13
C LEU A 20 7.69 11.19 -9.99
N GLU A 21 7.95 12.36 -10.58
CA GLU A 21 9.19 12.63 -11.33
C GLU A 21 10.44 12.34 -10.49
N THR A 22 10.44 12.74 -9.22
CA THR A 22 11.58 12.50 -8.31
C THR A 22 11.73 11.02 -7.93
N LEU A 23 10.63 10.26 -7.84
CA LEU A 23 10.65 8.83 -7.52
C LEU A 23 11.05 7.96 -8.72
N LYS A 24 10.75 8.40 -9.96
CA LYS A 24 10.94 7.60 -11.18
C LYS A 24 12.34 6.98 -11.35
N PRO A 25 13.44 7.68 -11.05
CA PRO A 25 14.78 7.07 -11.12
C PRO A 25 15.08 6.10 -9.98
N LEU A 26 14.26 6.01 -8.94
CA LEU A 26 14.53 5.24 -7.73
C LEU A 26 13.71 3.95 -7.66
N VAL A 27 12.44 3.97 -8.11
CA VAL A 27 11.52 2.83 -8.05
C VAL A 27 10.67 2.76 -9.32
N ASN A 28 10.25 1.55 -9.69
CA ASN A 28 9.30 1.32 -10.78
C ASN A 28 7.87 1.10 -10.25
N ARG A 29 7.74 0.53 -9.05
CA ARG A 29 6.45 0.25 -8.41
C ARG A 29 6.18 1.22 -7.27
N ILE A 30 4.92 1.64 -7.17
CA ILE A 30 4.44 2.48 -6.08
C ILE A 30 3.14 1.91 -5.50
N ASP A 31 2.99 2.06 -4.20
CA ASP A 31 1.78 1.71 -3.46
C ASP A 31 0.99 2.98 -3.13
N ILE A 32 -0.31 3.00 -3.43
CA ILE A 32 -1.14 4.20 -3.33
C ILE A 32 -2.32 3.91 -2.39
N PRO A 33 -2.22 4.33 -1.11
CA PRO A 33 -3.28 4.11 -0.15
C PRO A 33 -4.52 4.97 -0.47
N GLU A 34 -5.72 4.44 -0.17
CA GLU A 34 -6.97 5.19 -0.24
C GLU A 34 -7.40 5.67 1.15
N ALA A 35 -7.62 6.96 1.29
CA ALA A 35 -8.12 7.62 2.50
C ALA A 35 -7.52 7.08 3.82
N PRO A 36 -6.18 7.12 4.01
CA PRO A 36 -5.54 6.60 5.21
C PRO A 36 -6.05 7.28 6.47
N GLY A 37 -6.34 6.49 7.50
CA GLY A 37 -6.96 6.95 8.73
C GLY A 37 -8.41 7.44 8.56
N GLY A 38 -9.09 7.01 7.48
CA GLY A 38 -10.47 7.38 7.18
C GLY A 38 -10.67 8.80 6.66
N LYS A 39 -9.60 9.54 6.39
CA LYS A 39 -9.68 10.95 5.93
C LYS A 39 -9.72 11.02 4.40
N PRO A 40 -10.63 11.84 3.82
CA PRO A 40 -10.73 11.94 2.38
C PRO A 40 -9.47 12.58 1.76
N THR A 41 -8.95 11.95 0.72
CA THR A 41 -7.81 12.40 -0.09
C THR A 41 -8.23 12.56 -1.56
N ALA A 42 -7.30 12.80 -2.48
CA ALA A 42 -7.56 12.50 -3.88
C ALA A 42 -7.68 10.98 -4.02
N HIS A 43 -8.61 10.50 -4.86
CA HIS A 43 -8.86 9.06 -5.02
C HIS A 43 -7.62 8.34 -5.56
N ALA A 44 -7.24 7.21 -4.93
CA ALA A 44 -6.03 6.45 -5.26
C ALA A 44 -5.99 6.03 -6.73
N LEU A 45 -7.13 5.68 -7.33
CA LEU A 45 -7.24 5.33 -8.76
C LEU A 45 -6.85 6.50 -9.67
N ALA A 46 -7.21 7.74 -9.33
CA ALA A 46 -6.81 8.92 -10.10
C ALA A 46 -5.30 9.17 -10.03
N VAL A 47 -4.70 8.99 -8.87
CA VAL A 47 -3.23 9.03 -8.68
C VAL A 47 -2.56 7.90 -9.46
N GLY A 48 -3.11 6.69 -9.39
CA GLY A 48 -2.65 5.52 -10.15
C GLY A 48 -2.65 5.75 -11.66
N ALA A 49 -3.70 6.37 -12.20
CA ALA A 49 -3.78 6.72 -13.62
C ALA A 49 -2.65 7.67 -14.06
N LEU A 50 -2.38 8.72 -13.27
CA LEU A 50 -1.27 9.64 -13.55
C LEU A 50 0.09 8.95 -13.42
N ALA A 51 0.27 8.12 -12.43
CA ALA A 51 1.50 7.35 -12.23
C ALA A 51 1.73 6.36 -13.40
N LYS A 52 0.68 5.67 -13.85
CA LYS A 52 0.77 4.75 -15.00
C LYS A 52 1.21 5.48 -16.27
N GLN A 53 0.65 6.67 -16.55
CA GLN A 53 1.07 7.51 -17.67
C GLN A 53 2.55 7.92 -17.60
N MET A 54 3.12 8.03 -16.41
CA MET A 54 4.53 8.30 -16.17
C MET A 54 5.40 7.03 -16.17
N GLY A 55 4.81 5.87 -16.46
CA GLY A 55 5.51 4.58 -16.59
C GLY A 55 5.78 3.87 -15.27
N PHE A 56 5.04 4.17 -14.20
CA PHE A 56 5.04 3.36 -13.00
C PHE A 56 4.11 2.15 -13.12
N GLU A 57 4.35 1.14 -12.27
CA GLU A 57 3.42 0.06 -12.00
C GLU A 57 2.75 0.32 -10.63
N PRO A 58 1.56 0.95 -10.62
CA PRO A 58 0.89 1.31 -9.39
C PRO A 58 0.12 0.14 -8.79
N ILE A 59 0.22 -0.03 -7.48
CA ILE A 59 -0.70 -0.81 -6.65
C ILE A 59 -1.71 0.18 -6.07
N VAL A 60 -2.99 0.03 -6.41
CA VAL A 60 -4.03 0.98 -6.00
C VAL A 60 -4.91 0.35 -4.93
N HIS A 61 -5.06 1.04 -3.80
CA HIS A 61 -5.97 0.59 -2.75
C HIS A 61 -7.42 0.96 -3.06
N ILE A 62 -8.34 0.05 -2.76
CA ILE A 62 -9.79 0.24 -2.84
C ILE A 62 -10.39 -0.03 -1.48
N ARG A 63 -10.95 1.00 -0.85
CA ARG A 63 -11.61 0.92 0.46
C ARG A 63 -13.06 0.43 0.30
N LEU A 64 -13.40 -0.62 1.02
CA LEU A 64 -14.72 -1.24 0.96
C LEU A 64 -15.75 -0.56 1.86
N LEU A 65 -15.31 0.08 2.95
CA LEU A 65 -16.22 0.83 3.83
C LEU A 65 -16.90 2.03 3.16
N ASP A 66 -16.36 2.53 2.04
CA ASP A 66 -16.87 3.72 1.37
C ASP A 66 -17.75 3.39 0.15
N VAL A 67 -17.87 2.13 -0.24
CA VAL A 67 -18.53 1.72 -1.49
C VAL A 67 -19.51 0.56 -1.27
N ASN A 68 -20.57 0.57 -2.07
CA ASN A 68 -21.43 -0.61 -2.24
C ASN A 68 -20.88 -1.50 -3.38
N LYS A 69 -21.54 -2.62 -3.62
CA LYS A 69 -21.14 -3.60 -4.64
C LYS A 69 -21.07 -3.02 -6.06
N THR A 70 -22.00 -2.12 -6.40
CA THR A 70 -21.98 -1.43 -7.71
C THR A 70 -20.75 -0.50 -7.81
N GLY A 71 -20.50 0.30 -6.78
CA GLY A 71 -19.32 1.19 -6.72
C GLY A 71 -18.00 0.41 -6.79
N LEU A 72 -17.90 -0.72 -6.06
CA LEU A 72 -16.72 -1.59 -6.15
C LEU A 72 -16.49 -2.07 -7.59
N LYS A 73 -17.50 -2.61 -8.25
CA LYS A 73 -17.39 -3.10 -9.64
C LYS A 73 -16.99 -2.00 -10.61
N SER A 74 -17.50 -0.79 -10.42
CA SER A 74 -17.13 0.38 -11.23
C SER A 74 -15.65 0.77 -11.02
N LEU A 75 -15.16 0.76 -9.78
CA LEU A 75 -13.76 1.05 -9.48
C LEU A 75 -12.80 -0.01 -10.05
N LEU A 76 -13.16 -1.30 -9.90
CA LEU A 76 -12.38 -2.40 -10.47
C LEU A 76 -12.35 -2.33 -12.00
N GLY A 77 -13.49 -2.06 -12.65
CA GLY A 77 -13.59 -1.83 -14.09
C GLY A 77 -12.77 -0.61 -14.54
N GLY A 78 -12.77 0.47 -13.75
CA GLY A 78 -11.93 1.64 -13.98
C GLY A 78 -10.43 1.34 -13.89
N ALA A 79 -10.01 0.56 -12.89
CA ALA A 79 -8.62 0.10 -12.78
C ALA A 79 -8.20 -0.71 -14.02
N TYR A 80 -9.04 -1.66 -14.44
CA TYR A 80 -8.79 -2.47 -15.63
C TYR A 80 -8.68 -1.61 -16.91
N LEU A 81 -9.61 -0.66 -17.09
CA LEU A 81 -9.62 0.27 -18.23
C LEU A 81 -8.34 1.13 -18.31
N LEU A 82 -7.82 1.54 -17.16
CA LEU A 82 -6.61 2.37 -17.04
C LEU A 82 -5.30 1.56 -17.09
N ASP A 83 -5.38 0.26 -17.38
CA ASP A 83 -4.24 -0.67 -17.36
C ASP A 83 -3.52 -0.72 -15.98
N ILE A 84 -4.24 -0.44 -14.90
CA ILE A 84 -3.79 -0.65 -13.54
C ILE A 84 -4.14 -2.10 -13.18
N ARG A 85 -3.14 -2.97 -13.16
CA ARG A 85 -3.35 -4.41 -13.05
C ARG A 85 -3.33 -4.93 -11.62
N GLU A 86 -2.79 -4.16 -10.68
CA GLU A 86 -2.68 -4.56 -9.28
C GLU A 86 -3.52 -3.64 -8.38
N VAL A 87 -4.42 -4.26 -7.63
CA VAL A 87 -5.25 -3.56 -6.65
C VAL A 87 -5.16 -4.24 -5.29
N VAL A 88 -5.26 -3.45 -4.20
CA VAL A 88 -5.41 -3.98 -2.84
C VAL A 88 -6.81 -3.64 -2.36
N VAL A 89 -7.58 -4.65 -1.98
CA VAL A 89 -8.91 -4.46 -1.39
C VAL A 89 -8.84 -4.58 0.13
N LEU A 90 -9.44 -3.62 0.82
CA LEU A 90 -9.40 -3.55 2.29
C LEU A 90 -10.67 -2.89 2.84
N GLN A 91 -11.08 -3.26 4.07
CA GLN A 91 -12.18 -2.54 4.73
C GLN A 91 -11.78 -1.07 4.98
N GLY A 92 -10.58 -0.83 5.49
CA GLY A 92 -10.07 0.48 5.86
C GLY A 92 -10.44 0.88 7.29
N ASP A 93 -9.94 2.06 7.70
CA ASP A 93 -10.31 2.67 8.99
C ASP A 93 -11.74 3.25 8.92
N PRO A 94 -12.44 3.42 10.04
CA PRO A 94 -13.73 4.11 10.04
C PRO A 94 -13.64 5.48 9.32
N PRO A 95 -14.61 5.84 8.45
CA PRO A 95 -14.57 7.12 7.75
C PRO A 95 -14.65 8.28 8.74
N ALA A 96 -13.84 9.34 8.51
CA ALA A 96 -13.86 10.56 9.33
C ALA A 96 -15.13 11.38 9.06
N GLU A 97 -15.74 11.20 7.90
CA GLU A 97 -16.97 11.87 7.47
C GLU A 97 -17.93 10.83 6.89
N GLY A 98 -19.23 10.98 7.10
CA GLY A 98 -20.24 10.04 6.60
C GLY A 98 -20.38 8.76 7.44
N ARG A 99 -21.00 7.76 6.85
CA ARG A 99 -21.26 6.44 7.48
C ARG A 99 -20.65 5.32 6.66
N PRO A 100 -20.11 4.26 7.29
CA PRO A 100 -19.68 3.08 6.56
C PRO A 100 -20.84 2.47 5.76
N VAL A 101 -20.57 2.04 4.54
CA VAL A 101 -21.57 1.34 3.70
C VAL A 101 -21.69 -0.13 4.14
N GLY A 102 -20.57 -0.82 4.35
CA GLY A 102 -20.57 -2.19 4.90
C GLY A 102 -21.23 -3.25 4.02
N ASP A 103 -21.34 -3.01 2.71
CA ASP A 103 -22.08 -3.85 1.75
C ASP A 103 -21.25 -5.01 1.18
N VAL A 104 -19.91 -4.90 1.26
CA VAL A 104 -18.99 -5.85 0.61
C VAL A 104 -17.94 -6.35 1.58
N SER A 105 -17.76 -7.66 1.66
CA SER A 105 -16.65 -8.27 2.39
C SER A 105 -15.35 -8.22 1.59
N THR A 106 -14.22 -8.43 2.27
CA THR A 106 -12.91 -8.49 1.59
C THR A 106 -12.84 -9.72 0.66
N GLU A 107 -13.40 -10.83 1.07
CA GLU A 107 -13.48 -12.09 0.32
C GLU A 107 -14.26 -11.91 -0.99
N GLU A 108 -15.43 -11.26 -0.92
CA GLU A 108 -16.24 -10.92 -2.11
C GLU A 108 -15.47 -9.98 -3.05
N ALA A 109 -14.80 -8.95 -2.51
CA ALA A 109 -14.03 -8.01 -3.31
C ALA A 109 -12.84 -8.69 -4.01
N VAL A 110 -12.14 -9.61 -3.35
CA VAL A 110 -11.08 -10.44 -3.97
C VAL A 110 -11.66 -11.25 -5.12
N ALA A 111 -12.79 -11.92 -4.92
CA ALA A 111 -13.43 -12.72 -5.96
C ALA A 111 -13.87 -11.87 -7.16
N GLU A 112 -14.46 -10.69 -6.94
CA GLU A 112 -14.90 -9.79 -8.02
C GLU A 112 -13.70 -9.24 -8.82
N ALA A 113 -12.60 -8.87 -8.16
CA ALA A 113 -11.39 -8.39 -8.83
C ALA A 113 -10.76 -9.46 -9.74
N LYS A 114 -10.68 -10.71 -9.26
CA LYS A 114 -10.16 -11.84 -10.04
C LYS A 114 -11.00 -12.16 -11.27
N LYS A 115 -12.34 -12.05 -11.19
CA LYS A 115 -13.25 -12.30 -12.32
C LYS A 115 -12.95 -11.42 -13.54
N ILE A 116 -12.45 -10.21 -13.34
CA ILE A 116 -12.11 -9.29 -14.43
C ILE A 116 -10.62 -9.28 -14.78
N GLY A 117 -9.84 -10.21 -14.22
CA GLY A 117 -8.42 -10.38 -14.54
C GLY A 117 -7.47 -9.40 -13.86
N LEU A 118 -7.86 -8.80 -12.74
CA LEU A 118 -6.95 -8.03 -11.90
C LEU A 118 -6.17 -8.96 -10.96
N LYS A 119 -4.92 -8.61 -10.71
CA LYS A 119 -4.11 -9.20 -9.64
C LYS A 119 -4.46 -8.49 -8.34
N VAL A 120 -5.09 -9.21 -7.41
CA VAL A 120 -5.65 -8.61 -6.21
C VAL A 120 -4.86 -8.96 -4.96
N GLY A 121 -4.48 -7.93 -4.22
CA GLY A 121 -3.85 -8.02 -2.90
C GLY A 121 -4.82 -7.73 -1.76
N ALA A 122 -4.40 -8.10 -0.57
CA ALA A 122 -5.07 -7.77 0.68
C ALA A 122 -4.07 -7.41 1.78
N LEU A 123 -4.54 -6.73 2.83
CA LEU A 123 -3.71 -6.40 3.97
C LEU A 123 -3.65 -7.57 4.97
N LEU A 124 -2.46 -7.83 5.49
CA LEU A 124 -2.22 -8.69 6.64
C LEU A 124 -1.73 -7.86 7.83
N SER A 125 -2.10 -8.25 9.03
CA SER A 125 -1.51 -7.73 10.27
C SER A 125 -0.65 -8.80 10.91
N LEU A 126 0.65 -8.59 10.98
CA LEU A 126 1.59 -9.52 11.63
C LEU A 126 1.40 -9.61 13.16
N LYS A 127 0.48 -8.83 13.73
CA LYS A 127 0.04 -8.90 15.14
C LYS A 127 -1.13 -9.87 15.38
N ARG A 128 -1.71 -10.46 14.32
CA ARG A 128 -2.90 -11.31 14.40
C ARG A 128 -2.63 -12.66 13.74
N ASP A 129 -3.60 -13.55 13.77
CA ASP A 129 -3.56 -14.80 13.01
C ASP A 129 -3.69 -14.53 11.51
N TYR A 130 -2.57 -14.22 10.89
CA TYR A 130 -2.47 -13.90 9.46
C TYR A 130 -2.50 -15.15 8.57
N ARG A 131 -2.11 -16.33 9.08
CA ARG A 131 -2.08 -17.58 8.29
C ARG A 131 -3.50 -17.97 7.89
N ARG A 132 -4.41 -18.01 8.86
CA ARG A 132 -5.83 -18.27 8.61
C ARG A 132 -6.45 -17.25 7.64
N ARG A 133 -6.01 -15.98 7.72
CA ARG A 133 -6.49 -14.93 6.81
C ARG A 133 -6.00 -15.14 5.37
N ILE A 134 -4.76 -15.60 5.17
CA ILE A 134 -4.23 -15.94 3.84
C ILE A 134 -5.07 -17.04 3.19
N GLU A 135 -5.35 -18.11 3.93
CA GLU A 135 -6.19 -19.21 3.47
C GLU A 135 -7.61 -18.78 3.11
N ALA A 136 -8.24 -17.95 3.95
CA ALA A 136 -9.61 -17.50 3.74
C ALA A 136 -9.75 -16.53 2.55
N LEU A 137 -8.81 -15.62 2.34
CA LEU A 137 -8.90 -14.60 1.30
C LEU A 137 -8.49 -15.12 -0.09
N GLY A 138 -7.50 -15.99 -0.16
CA GLY A 138 -6.96 -16.48 -1.44
C GLY A 138 -6.52 -15.36 -2.38
N ALA A 139 -6.05 -14.21 -1.87
CA ALA A 139 -5.55 -13.11 -2.69
C ALA A 139 -4.25 -13.51 -3.40
N ASP A 140 -3.89 -12.79 -4.47
CA ASP A 140 -2.70 -13.11 -5.28
C ASP A 140 -1.42 -12.61 -4.60
N PHE A 141 -1.52 -11.60 -3.75
CA PHE A 141 -0.42 -11.10 -2.92
C PHE A 141 -0.94 -10.45 -1.63
N TYR A 142 -0.04 -10.19 -0.69
CA TYR A 142 -0.40 -9.58 0.59
C TYR A 142 0.58 -8.49 0.96
N LEU A 143 0.07 -7.37 1.49
CA LEU A 143 0.87 -6.33 2.10
C LEU A 143 0.82 -6.50 3.63
N ALA A 144 1.95 -6.82 4.25
CA ALA A 144 2.02 -7.21 5.66
C ALA A 144 2.42 -6.03 6.55
N LEU A 145 1.48 -5.54 7.35
CA LEU A 145 1.66 -4.45 8.30
C LEU A 145 2.28 -4.96 9.62
N HIS A 146 2.90 -4.04 10.37
CA HIS A 146 3.44 -4.27 11.70
C HIS A 146 4.70 -5.15 11.74
N LEU A 147 5.50 -5.14 10.69
CA LEU A 147 6.81 -5.79 10.73
C LEU A 147 7.72 -5.09 11.75
N THR A 148 8.32 -5.88 12.62
CA THR A 148 9.34 -5.47 13.59
C THR A 148 10.59 -6.33 13.54
N ASP A 149 10.44 -7.57 13.04
CA ASP A 149 11.50 -8.55 12.91
C ASP A 149 11.21 -9.44 11.69
N VAL A 150 12.24 -9.75 10.90
CA VAL A 150 12.10 -10.56 9.69
C VAL A 150 11.63 -11.99 9.95
N ARG A 151 11.88 -12.52 11.15
CA ARG A 151 11.38 -13.84 11.60
C ARG A 151 9.86 -13.94 11.59
N GLN A 152 9.14 -12.82 11.65
CA GLN A 152 7.67 -12.82 11.51
C GLN A 152 7.20 -13.31 10.13
N LEU A 153 8.10 -13.36 9.14
CA LEU A 153 7.80 -13.82 7.78
C LEU A 153 8.10 -15.30 7.58
N GLU A 154 8.70 -15.99 8.56
CA GLU A 154 9.03 -17.40 8.45
C GLU A 154 7.80 -18.28 8.18
N GLY A 155 7.90 -19.10 7.14
CA GLY A 155 6.82 -20.01 6.70
C GLY A 155 5.63 -19.29 6.07
N LEU A 156 5.74 -18.01 5.70
CA LEU A 156 4.77 -17.33 4.85
C LEU A 156 5.05 -17.62 3.37
N PRO A 157 4.00 -17.60 2.52
CA PRO A 157 4.21 -17.79 1.08
C PRO A 157 4.98 -16.60 0.47
N PRO A 158 5.72 -16.81 -0.65
CA PRO A 158 6.55 -15.78 -1.29
C PRO A 158 5.75 -14.71 -2.04
N VAL A 159 4.50 -14.50 -1.66
CA VAL A 159 3.59 -13.45 -2.16
C VAL A 159 3.30 -12.40 -1.09
N VAL A 160 4.05 -12.40 0.02
CA VAL A 160 3.89 -11.45 1.12
C VAL A 160 4.96 -10.37 1.01
N TYR A 161 4.51 -9.12 0.87
CA TYR A 161 5.34 -7.91 0.83
C TYR A 161 5.21 -7.17 2.15
N PRO A 162 6.23 -7.19 3.03
CA PRO A 162 6.17 -6.46 4.29
C PRO A 162 6.17 -4.94 4.08
N TYR A 163 5.44 -4.24 4.95
CA TYR A 163 5.49 -2.80 5.10
C TYR A 163 6.55 -2.42 6.12
N VAL A 164 7.51 -1.59 5.72
CA VAL A 164 8.41 -0.89 6.62
C VAL A 164 7.96 0.56 6.72
N MET A 165 7.21 0.85 7.78
CA MET A 165 6.73 2.18 8.07
C MET A 165 7.75 2.93 8.92
N VAL A 166 8.06 4.17 8.54
CA VAL A 166 9.12 4.97 9.15
C VAL A 166 8.54 6.16 9.91
N LYS A 167 8.92 6.26 11.19
CA LYS A 167 8.59 7.39 12.07
C LYS A 167 9.77 8.38 12.08
N THR A 168 9.46 9.64 11.85
CA THR A 168 10.37 10.79 11.96
C THR A 168 9.78 11.84 12.89
N ASN A 169 10.54 12.90 13.19
CA ASN A 169 10.00 14.04 13.94
C ASN A 169 8.84 14.73 13.19
N ASN A 170 8.90 14.74 11.86
CA ASN A 170 7.92 15.42 11.00
C ASN A 170 6.56 14.69 10.94
N ASN A 171 6.55 13.36 11.18
CA ASN A 171 5.33 12.56 11.04
C ASN A 171 4.88 11.84 12.31
N SER A 172 5.52 12.09 13.46
CA SER A 172 5.25 11.37 14.72
C SER A 172 3.77 11.37 15.11
N VAL A 173 3.12 12.53 15.07
CA VAL A 173 1.69 12.67 15.39
C VAL A 173 0.80 11.90 14.40
N LEU A 174 1.17 11.89 13.12
CA LEU A 174 0.43 11.12 12.11
C LEU A 174 0.55 9.62 12.35
N ILE A 175 1.75 9.11 12.62
CA ILE A 175 2.01 7.70 12.92
C ILE A 175 1.23 7.23 14.14
N GLU A 176 1.21 8.02 15.21
CA GLU A 176 0.43 7.72 16.42
C GLU A 176 -1.07 7.63 16.15
N ARG A 177 -1.59 8.55 15.33
CA ARG A 177 -3.00 8.52 14.89
C ARG A 177 -3.33 7.29 14.06
N LEU A 178 -2.44 6.87 13.17
CA LEU A 178 -2.61 5.67 12.34
C LEU A 178 -2.48 4.38 13.16
N LYS A 179 -2.02 4.43 14.41
CA LYS A 179 -1.81 3.26 15.28
C LYS A 179 -0.97 2.15 14.62
N GLN A 180 -0.08 2.54 13.72
CA GLN A 180 0.78 1.63 13.01
C GLN A 180 2.11 1.44 13.75
N THR A 181 2.69 0.24 13.62
CA THR A 181 4.05 0.00 14.06
C THR A 181 5.00 0.66 13.08
N ALA A 182 5.86 1.55 13.58
CA ALA A 182 6.83 2.25 12.80
C ALA A 182 8.21 2.25 13.48
N VAL A 183 9.26 2.30 12.69
CA VAL A 183 10.65 2.31 13.15
C VAL A 183 11.32 3.63 12.76
N ASN A 184 12.44 3.97 13.37
CA ASN A 184 13.24 5.11 12.93
C ASN A 184 13.96 4.81 11.59
N PRO A 185 14.47 5.81 10.87
CA PRO A 185 15.12 5.63 9.56
C PRO A 185 16.29 4.64 9.57
N GLN A 186 17.12 4.65 10.60
CA GLN A 186 18.25 3.73 10.73
C GLN A 186 17.77 2.27 10.83
N LYS A 187 16.80 2.01 11.69
CA LYS A 187 16.21 0.67 11.86
C LYS A 187 15.46 0.21 10.61
N ALA A 188 14.86 1.14 9.86
CA ALA A 188 14.23 0.82 8.58
C ALA A 188 15.25 0.27 7.57
N LEU A 189 16.41 0.89 7.42
CA LEU A 189 17.49 0.40 6.54
C LEU A 189 17.99 -0.98 6.96
N GLU A 190 18.15 -1.22 8.26
CA GLU A 190 18.55 -2.54 8.79
C GLU A 190 17.50 -3.61 8.44
N LEU A 191 16.21 -3.32 8.66
CA LEU A 191 15.12 -4.25 8.33
C LEU A 191 15.06 -4.51 6.82
N ILE A 192 15.16 -3.49 5.99
CA ILE A 192 15.10 -3.63 4.52
C ILE A 192 16.26 -4.52 4.03
N ARG A 193 17.47 -4.33 4.54
CA ARG A 193 18.61 -5.21 4.21
C ARG A 193 18.39 -6.64 4.69
N ALA A 194 17.84 -6.82 5.89
CA ALA A 194 17.54 -8.14 6.42
C ALA A 194 16.41 -8.88 5.67
N LEU A 195 15.61 -8.16 4.89
CA LEU A 195 14.55 -8.75 4.03
C LEU A 195 15.12 -9.30 2.71
N GLU A 196 16.36 -8.99 2.35
CA GLU A 196 16.99 -9.54 1.13
C GLU A 196 17.06 -11.07 1.21
N GLY A 197 16.54 -11.73 0.17
CA GLY A 197 16.43 -13.20 0.13
C GLY A 197 15.30 -13.79 0.98
N VAL A 198 14.59 -12.98 1.79
CA VAL A 198 13.48 -13.42 2.66
C VAL A 198 12.13 -13.07 2.05
N ALA A 199 11.99 -11.86 1.50
CA ALA A 199 10.75 -11.39 0.89
C ALA A 199 10.94 -11.06 -0.59
N PRO A 200 9.89 -11.17 -1.43
CA PRO A 200 9.96 -10.82 -2.86
C PRO A 200 10.18 -9.31 -3.06
N GLY A 201 9.69 -8.50 -2.16
CA GLY A 201 9.82 -7.05 -2.15
C GLY A 201 9.39 -6.46 -0.82
N VAL A 202 9.52 -5.15 -0.67
CA VAL A 202 9.16 -4.40 0.53
C VAL A 202 8.48 -3.09 0.16
N VAL A 203 7.41 -2.73 0.88
CA VAL A 203 6.81 -1.40 0.79
C VAL A 203 7.47 -0.49 1.81
N VAL A 204 8.10 0.60 1.33
CA VAL A 204 8.71 1.64 2.17
C VAL A 204 7.74 2.79 2.29
N SER A 205 7.29 3.08 3.51
CA SER A 205 6.29 4.10 3.81
C SER A 205 6.83 5.12 4.82
N VAL A 206 6.82 6.40 4.43
CA VAL A 206 7.15 7.52 5.31
C VAL A 206 6.02 8.56 5.22
N PRO A 207 4.84 8.28 5.82
CA PRO A 207 3.66 9.13 5.66
C PRO A 207 3.96 10.57 6.11
N GLY A 208 3.65 11.55 5.26
CA GLY A 208 3.84 12.97 5.59
C GLY A 208 5.28 13.50 5.50
N ASP A 209 6.29 12.65 5.25
CA ASP A 209 7.70 13.07 5.18
C ASP A 209 8.38 12.50 3.90
N PHE A 210 8.12 13.15 2.78
CA PHE A 210 8.60 12.73 1.48
C PHE A 210 10.13 12.83 1.33
N ASP A 211 10.75 13.80 1.97
CA ASP A 211 12.20 14.01 1.90
C ASP A 211 12.96 12.86 2.56
N THR A 212 12.46 12.38 3.71
CA THR A 212 13.00 11.17 4.35
C THR A 212 12.79 9.93 3.49
N LEU A 213 11.63 9.78 2.82
CA LEU A 213 11.41 8.67 1.87
C LEU A 213 12.48 8.68 0.77
N LEU A 214 12.72 9.84 0.14
CA LEU A 214 13.75 9.97 -0.91
C LEU A 214 15.14 9.64 -0.40
N SER A 215 15.50 10.13 0.79
CA SER A 215 16.78 9.82 1.42
C SER A 215 17.00 8.32 1.61
N LEU A 216 15.99 7.62 2.13
CA LEU A 216 16.03 6.16 2.33
C LEU A 216 16.18 5.42 1.00
N LEU A 217 15.36 5.75 0.00
CA LEU A 217 15.41 5.10 -1.32
C LEU A 217 16.76 5.29 -2.00
N ASN A 218 17.38 6.48 -1.89
CA ASN A 218 18.72 6.73 -2.40
C ASN A 218 19.80 5.91 -1.68
N GLN A 219 19.66 5.69 -0.36
CA GLN A 219 20.60 4.86 0.40
C GLN A 219 20.46 3.38 0.04
N ILE A 220 19.22 2.88 -0.12
CA ILE A 220 18.93 1.49 -0.54
C ILE A 220 19.53 1.23 -1.94
N LYS A 221 19.39 2.17 -2.86
CA LYS A 221 19.89 2.02 -4.24
C LYS A 221 21.43 1.97 -4.34
N LYS A 222 22.13 2.57 -3.36
CA LYS A 222 23.61 2.61 -3.32
C LYS A 222 24.23 1.40 -2.61
N SER A 223 23.43 0.62 -1.90
CA SER A 223 23.86 -0.59 -1.18
C SER A 223 23.88 -1.79 -2.09
#